data_5d098488fe7d361fd501729c0b31952b
#
_entry.id   5d098488fe7d361fd501729c0b31952b
#
_cell.length_a   1.000
_cell.length_b   1.000
_cell.length_c   1.000
_cell.angle_alpha   90.00
_cell.angle_beta   90.00
_cell.angle_gamma   90.00
#
_symmetry.space_group_name_H-M   'P 1'
#
loop_
_entity.id
_entity.type
_entity.pdbx_description
1 polymer ?
#
loop_
_entity_poly.entity_id
_entity_poly.type
_entity_poly.pdbx_seq_one_letter_code
_entity_poly.pdbx_strand_id
1 'polypeptide(L)'
;MGSRNFRPVRAPRVLIPMGDGVSAYEAGQLWHLLDTRIGLPVTKVDVTDLGSIDWSAYNVLVLASGAGGVFASDEVEQLKSWVRRGGTLIAQRTSAAWAARNGFTPNIDAPGMGAPAGEEASAAEPGRLNYADADEFSGAQAIGGSIWQADVDTTHPLGFGYRRRFLPVWWDHNMFFASSRNAFGTVAMLAEDDPHLSGYISQRNRERLEGSPSVLADQLDSGAVILLIDNTNFRGYWRGTNRLFLNALYFGNHVEVP
;
A
#
# COMPACT_ATOMS: atom_id res chain seq x y z
N MET A 1 -4.45 14.67 -34.24
CA MET A 1 -3.40 13.93 -33.51
C MET A 1 -4.09 13.12 -32.42
N GLY A 2 -4.30 11.84 -32.58
CA GLY A 2 -5.02 11.01 -31.65
C GLY A 2 -4.60 9.56 -31.72
N SER A 3 -3.33 9.27 -31.40
CA SER A 3 -2.97 7.89 -31.14
C SER A 3 -3.55 7.50 -29.77
N ARG A 4 -4.17 6.31 -29.66
CA ARG A 4 -4.64 5.74 -28.38
C ARG A 4 -3.50 5.55 -27.38
N ASN A 5 -2.24 5.63 -27.83
CA ASN A 5 -1.05 5.48 -27.02
C ASN A 5 -0.61 6.78 -26.31
N PHE A 6 -1.25 7.91 -26.61
CA PHE A 6 -0.96 9.18 -25.94
C PHE A 6 -2.13 9.58 -25.05
N ARG A 7 -1.92 9.50 -23.75
CA ARG A 7 -2.88 9.94 -22.75
C ARG A 7 -2.34 11.14 -21.99
N PRO A 8 -3.14 12.17 -21.75
CA PRO A 8 -2.70 13.32 -20.96
C PRO A 8 -2.52 12.92 -19.49
N VAL A 9 -1.41 13.30 -18.91
CA VAL A 9 -1.23 13.23 -17.45
C VAL A 9 -2.04 14.35 -16.81
N ARG A 10 -2.91 14.01 -15.88
CA ARG A 10 -3.70 14.99 -15.12
C ARG A 10 -2.91 15.48 -13.92
N ALA A 11 -2.95 16.78 -13.65
CA ALA A 11 -2.39 17.32 -12.42
C ALA A 11 -3.11 16.71 -11.20
N PRO A 12 -2.37 16.12 -10.25
CA PRO A 12 -3.00 15.52 -9.06
C PRO A 12 -3.58 16.65 -8.17
N ARG A 13 -4.85 16.50 -7.83
CA ARG A 13 -5.54 17.27 -6.79
C ARG A 13 -5.74 16.32 -5.61
N VAL A 14 -4.81 16.41 -4.66
CA VAL A 14 -4.62 15.41 -3.62
C VAL A 14 -5.35 15.80 -2.34
N LEU A 15 -6.12 14.86 -1.79
CA LEU A 15 -6.69 14.92 -0.45
C LEU A 15 -6.00 13.91 0.45
N ILE A 16 -5.63 14.33 1.67
CA ILE A 16 -5.02 13.49 2.70
C ILE A 16 -5.79 13.68 4.00
N PRO A 17 -6.58 12.69 4.47
CA PRO A 17 -7.18 12.73 5.80
C PRO A 17 -6.11 12.70 6.90
N MET A 18 -6.33 13.48 7.94
CA MET A 18 -5.49 13.58 9.13
C MET A 18 -6.37 13.66 10.37
N GLY A 19 -5.82 13.39 11.53
CA GLY A 19 -6.54 13.49 12.82
C GLY A 19 -6.62 12.15 13.55
N ASP A 20 -7.59 12.03 14.43
CA ASP A 20 -7.73 10.86 15.29
C ASP A 20 -7.94 9.56 14.48
N GLY A 21 -7.24 8.51 14.89
CA GLY A 21 -7.26 7.22 14.17
C GLY A 21 -6.30 7.13 12.98
N VAL A 22 -5.72 8.24 12.51
CA VAL A 22 -4.76 8.27 11.41
C VAL A 22 -3.33 8.30 11.96
N SER A 23 -2.43 7.51 11.37
CA SER A 23 -1.00 7.55 11.71
C SER A 23 -0.41 8.93 11.39
N ALA A 24 -0.16 9.74 12.41
CA ALA A 24 0.41 11.08 12.25
C ALA A 24 1.82 11.04 11.61
N TYR A 25 2.60 10.00 11.91
CA TYR A 25 3.93 9.83 11.32
C TYR A 25 3.85 9.59 9.82
N GLU A 26 3.00 8.68 9.36
CA GLU A 26 2.88 8.36 7.93
C GLU A 26 2.23 9.52 7.17
N ALA A 27 1.16 10.11 7.68
CA ALA A 27 0.53 11.28 7.07
C ALA A 27 1.51 12.45 6.98
N GLY A 28 2.34 12.67 8.01
CA GLY A 28 3.40 13.67 8.02
C GLY A 28 4.51 13.39 7.00
N GLN A 29 4.90 12.13 6.81
CA GLN A 29 5.89 11.72 5.79
C GLN A 29 5.39 12.00 4.37
N LEU A 30 4.12 11.68 4.09
CA LEU A 30 3.46 11.97 2.82
C LEU A 30 3.43 13.48 2.55
N TRP A 31 2.93 14.24 3.52
CA TRP A 31 2.88 15.68 3.42
C TRP A 31 4.26 16.30 3.23
N HIS A 32 5.25 15.92 4.05
CA HIS A 32 6.63 16.41 3.93
C HIS A 32 7.21 16.14 2.54
N LEU A 33 7.01 14.94 1.98
CA LEU A 33 7.48 14.64 0.63
C LEU A 33 6.83 15.56 -0.39
N LEU A 34 5.51 15.69 -0.37
CA LEU A 34 4.77 16.43 -1.38
C LEU A 34 4.98 17.95 -1.27
N ASP A 35 4.86 18.51 -0.07
CA ASP A 35 4.99 19.93 0.18
C ASP A 35 6.45 20.40 0.07
N THR A 36 7.35 19.78 0.86
CA THR A 36 8.71 20.30 1.03
C THR A 36 9.65 19.92 -0.11
N ARG A 37 9.48 18.71 -0.69
CA ARG A 37 10.44 18.20 -1.67
C ARG A 37 9.97 18.29 -3.12
N ILE A 38 8.67 18.11 -3.33
CA ILE A 38 8.07 18.12 -4.67
C ILE A 38 7.45 19.48 -4.98
N GLY A 39 7.00 20.22 -3.97
CA GLY A 39 6.27 21.47 -4.14
C GLY A 39 4.86 21.26 -4.70
N LEU A 40 4.27 20.09 -4.47
CA LEU A 40 2.91 19.77 -4.87
C LEU A 40 1.94 20.21 -3.77
N PRO A 41 1.04 21.16 -4.03
CA PRO A 41 -0.01 21.52 -3.08
C PRO A 41 -0.93 20.34 -2.79
N VAL A 42 -1.22 20.11 -1.51
CA VAL A 42 -2.13 19.07 -1.07
C VAL A 42 -3.15 19.62 -0.09
N THR A 43 -4.37 19.12 -0.13
CA THR A 43 -5.38 19.42 0.88
C THR A 43 -5.28 18.40 2.01
N LYS A 44 -5.04 18.89 3.22
CA LYS A 44 -5.15 18.13 4.45
C LYS A 44 -6.51 18.41 5.06
N VAL A 45 -7.24 17.36 5.42
CA VAL A 45 -8.57 17.48 6.01
C VAL A 45 -8.62 16.72 7.33
N ASP A 46 -9.19 17.31 8.36
CA ASP A 46 -9.45 16.60 9.60
C ASP A 46 -10.49 15.50 9.35
N VAL A 47 -10.32 14.36 9.98
CA VAL A 47 -11.25 13.22 9.84
C VAL A 47 -12.67 13.57 10.25
N THR A 48 -12.85 14.55 11.14
CA THR A 48 -14.18 15.05 11.57
C THR A 48 -14.90 15.83 10.48
N ASP A 49 -14.18 16.32 9.46
CA ASP A 49 -14.73 17.13 8.37
C ASP A 49 -14.96 16.35 7.07
N LEU A 50 -14.66 15.04 7.05
CA LEU A 50 -14.76 14.20 5.84
C LEU A 50 -16.17 14.19 5.23
N GLY A 51 -17.21 14.23 6.04
CA GLY A 51 -18.60 14.27 5.57
C GLY A 51 -18.98 15.55 4.81
N SER A 52 -18.16 16.62 4.92
CA SER A 52 -18.41 17.92 4.25
C SER A 52 -17.62 18.08 2.94
N ILE A 53 -16.83 17.09 2.53
CA ILE A 53 -15.93 17.16 1.38
C ILE A 53 -16.70 17.16 0.06
N ASP A 54 -16.43 18.16 -0.79
CA ASP A 54 -16.76 18.08 -2.21
C ASP A 54 -15.72 17.21 -2.94
N TRP A 55 -16.04 15.91 -3.10
CA TRP A 55 -15.19 14.94 -3.78
C TRP A 55 -14.86 15.29 -5.23
N SER A 56 -15.65 16.14 -5.89
CA SER A 56 -15.40 16.56 -7.27
C SER A 56 -14.18 17.48 -7.40
N ALA A 57 -13.78 18.14 -6.31
CA ALA A 57 -12.60 18.97 -6.26
C ALA A 57 -11.28 18.18 -6.35
N TYR A 58 -11.33 16.87 -6.06
CA TYR A 58 -10.14 16.01 -5.97
C TYR A 58 -10.18 14.88 -7.01
N ASN A 59 -9.00 14.43 -7.41
CA ASN A 59 -8.85 13.27 -8.28
C ASN A 59 -7.94 12.19 -7.68
N VAL A 60 -7.27 12.48 -6.55
CA VAL A 60 -6.46 11.53 -5.80
C VAL A 60 -6.78 11.63 -4.31
N LEU A 61 -7.08 10.49 -3.69
CA LEU A 61 -7.17 10.34 -2.25
C LEU A 61 -6.02 9.48 -1.75
N VAL A 62 -5.29 9.95 -0.74
CA VAL A 62 -4.18 9.20 -0.13
C VAL A 62 -4.54 8.88 1.32
N LEU A 63 -4.60 7.59 1.65
CA LEU A 63 -4.90 7.08 2.98
C LEU A 63 -3.62 6.53 3.63
N ALA A 64 -3.08 7.24 4.62
CA ALA A 64 -2.08 6.71 5.54
C ALA A 64 -2.67 5.59 6.41
N SER A 65 -1.83 4.84 7.14
CA SER A 65 -2.33 3.82 8.09
C SER A 65 -3.40 4.40 9.03
N GLY A 66 -4.45 3.64 9.24
CA GLY A 66 -5.60 4.00 10.07
C GLY A 66 -6.65 4.83 9.35
N ALA A 67 -6.28 5.64 8.36
CA ALA A 67 -7.20 6.56 7.67
C ALA A 67 -8.38 5.87 6.99
N GLY A 68 -8.24 4.63 6.57
CA GLY A 68 -9.39 3.88 6.05
C GLY A 68 -10.46 3.63 7.10
N GLY A 69 -10.07 3.35 8.33
CA GLY A 69 -10.98 3.00 9.41
C GLY A 69 -11.82 4.14 9.98
N VAL A 70 -11.59 5.39 9.54
CA VAL A 70 -12.36 6.55 10.03
C VAL A 70 -13.66 6.79 9.23
N PHE A 71 -13.79 6.17 8.05
CA PHE A 71 -14.99 6.33 7.21
C PHE A 71 -16.17 5.52 7.74
N ALA A 72 -17.32 6.16 7.88
CA ALA A 72 -18.58 5.48 8.14
C ALA A 72 -19.04 4.66 6.91
N SER A 73 -19.96 3.72 7.09
CA SER A 73 -20.37 2.81 6.01
C SER A 73 -20.95 3.51 4.78
N ASP A 74 -21.70 4.58 4.98
CA ASP A 74 -22.27 5.40 3.89
C ASP A 74 -21.20 6.23 3.17
N GLU A 75 -20.20 6.71 3.90
CA GLU A 75 -19.04 7.40 3.32
C GLU A 75 -18.18 6.43 2.50
N VAL A 76 -18.04 5.17 2.92
CA VAL A 76 -17.37 4.12 2.14
C VAL A 76 -18.03 3.93 0.77
N GLU A 77 -19.37 3.88 0.72
CA GLU A 77 -20.09 3.75 -0.55
C GLU A 77 -19.99 5.02 -1.42
N GLN A 78 -19.99 6.20 -0.83
CA GLN A 78 -19.71 7.46 -1.54
C GLN A 78 -18.29 7.44 -2.13
N LEU A 79 -17.30 7.00 -1.36
CA LEU A 79 -15.92 6.90 -1.80
C LEU A 79 -15.77 5.88 -2.93
N LYS A 80 -16.41 4.69 -2.85
CA LYS A 80 -16.44 3.74 -3.96
C LYS A 80 -17.04 4.36 -5.22
N SER A 81 -18.14 5.09 -5.06
CA SER A 81 -18.78 5.80 -6.19
C SER A 81 -17.84 6.84 -6.81
N TRP A 82 -17.07 7.55 -5.98
CA TRP A 82 -16.06 8.50 -6.47
C TRP A 82 -14.92 7.79 -7.21
N VAL A 83 -14.40 6.67 -6.70
CA VAL A 83 -13.40 5.87 -7.40
C VAL A 83 -13.96 5.38 -8.73
N ARG A 84 -15.15 4.78 -8.76
CA ARG A 84 -15.79 4.28 -10.00
C ARG A 84 -15.92 5.35 -11.09
N ARG A 85 -16.07 6.61 -10.70
CA ARG A 85 -16.11 7.75 -11.66
C ARG A 85 -14.73 8.25 -12.11
N GLY A 86 -13.65 7.56 -11.76
CA GLY A 86 -12.28 7.86 -12.23
C GLY A 86 -11.38 8.49 -11.16
N GLY A 87 -11.75 8.43 -9.89
CA GLY A 87 -10.87 8.77 -8.78
C GLY A 87 -9.74 7.76 -8.61
N THR A 88 -8.60 8.21 -8.12
CA THR A 88 -7.47 7.34 -7.74
C THR A 88 -7.37 7.26 -6.23
N LEU A 89 -7.55 6.06 -5.69
CA LEU A 89 -7.33 5.75 -4.27
C LEU A 89 -5.93 5.17 -4.10
N ILE A 90 -5.11 5.79 -3.25
CA ILE A 90 -3.81 5.27 -2.82
C ILE A 90 -3.91 4.96 -1.34
N ALA A 91 -3.84 3.70 -0.97
CA ALA A 91 -3.96 3.26 0.41
C ALA A 91 -2.66 2.60 0.89
N GLN A 92 -2.16 3.03 2.05
CA GLN A 92 -0.92 2.52 2.64
C GLN A 92 -1.21 1.61 3.83
N ARG A 93 -0.45 0.51 3.92
CA ARG A 93 -0.39 -0.40 5.07
C ARG A 93 -1.79 -0.82 5.56
N THR A 94 -2.18 -0.46 6.79
CA THR A 94 -3.50 -0.87 7.33
C THR A 94 -4.67 -0.32 6.53
N SER A 95 -4.53 0.83 5.87
CA SER A 95 -5.53 1.36 4.95
C SER A 95 -5.59 0.56 3.64
N ALA A 96 -4.48 -0.07 3.20
CA ALA A 96 -4.52 -1.02 2.09
C ALA A 96 -5.37 -2.25 2.44
N ALA A 97 -5.17 -2.81 3.64
CA ALA A 97 -5.98 -3.92 4.12
C ALA A 97 -7.46 -3.54 4.27
N TRP A 98 -7.73 -2.33 4.73
CA TRP A 98 -9.09 -1.80 4.81
C TRP A 98 -9.74 -1.66 3.42
N ALA A 99 -9.04 -1.13 2.44
CA ALA A 99 -9.54 -0.99 1.08
C ALA A 99 -9.93 -2.35 0.47
N ALA A 100 -9.07 -3.37 0.63
CA ALA A 100 -9.36 -4.72 0.17
C ALA A 100 -10.59 -5.33 0.87
N ARG A 101 -10.69 -5.20 2.22
CA ARG A 101 -11.84 -5.71 2.99
C ARG A 101 -13.16 -5.05 2.61
N ASN A 102 -13.12 -3.79 2.21
CA ASN A 102 -14.31 -3.03 1.82
C ASN A 102 -14.63 -3.13 0.32
N GLY A 103 -13.96 -4.02 -0.44
CA GLY A 103 -14.30 -4.29 -1.83
C GLY A 103 -13.93 -3.17 -2.81
N PHE A 104 -12.88 -2.41 -2.51
CA PHE A 104 -12.29 -1.46 -3.48
C PHE A 104 -11.45 -2.16 -4.54
N THR A 105 -11.01 -3.39 -4.27
CA THR A 105 -10.11 -4.15 -5.13
C THR A 105 -10.74 -5.49 -5.52
N PRO A 106 -11.44 -5.56 -6.66
CA PRO A 106 -12.11 -6.79 -7.10
C PRO A 106 -11.17 -7.99 -7.29
N ASN A 107 -9.91 -7.75 -7.63
CA ASN A 107 -8.93 -8.79 -7.93
C ASN A 107 -7.89 -9.03 -6.83
N ILE A 108 -7.97 -8.31 -5.72
CA ILE A 108 -7.02 -8.42 -4.61
C ILE A 108 -7.78 -8.75 -3.34
N ASP A 109 -7.46 -9.88 -2.75
CA ASP A 109 -8.07 -10.30 -1.49
C ASP A 109 -7.47 -9.56 -0.30
N ALA A 110 -8.27 -9.36 0.73
CA ALA A 110 -7.79 -8.77 1.97
C ALA A 110 -6.75 -9.70 2.63
N PRO A 111 -5.70 -9.13 3.24
CA PRO A 111 -4.67 -9.94 3.85
C PRO A 111 -5.24 -10.77 4.99
N GLY A 112 -4.80 -12.01 5.07
CA GLY A 112 -4.97 -12.82 6.27
C GLY A 112 -4.16 -12.21 7.41
N MET A 113 -4.81 -11.99 8.55
CA MET A 113 -4.09 -11.62 9.78
C MET A 113 -3.45 -12.89 10.34
N GLY A 114 -2.18 -13.10 10.01
CA GLY A 114 -1.39 -14.13 10.66
C GLY A 114 -1.23 -15.49 9.96
N ALA A 115 -1.95 -15.81 8.89
CA ALA A 115 -1.73 -17.04 8.13
C ALA A 115 -1.31 -16.76 6.69
N PRO A 116 -0.35 -17.48 6.08
CA PRO A 116 -0.04 -17.37 4.66
C PRO A 116 -1.24 -17.87 3.83
N ALA A 117 -1.51 -17.20 2.71
CA ALA A 117 -2.39 -17.79 1.70
C ALA A 117 -1.66 -19.00 1.11
N GLY A 118 -2.14 -20.19 1.39
CA GLY A 118 -1.69 -21.39 0.67
C GLY A 118 -1.26 -22.60 1.46
N GLU A 119 -1.09 -22.52 2.77
CA GLU A 119 -0.98 -23.72 3.59
C GLU A 119 -1.91 -23.59 4.80
N GLU A 120 -2.82 -24.55 4.94
CA GLU A 120 -3.37 -24.83 6.25
C GLU A 120 -2.17 -24.98 7.18
N ALA A 121 -1.96 -23.96 8.00
CA ALA A 121 -0.98 -24.09 9.06
C ALA A 121 -1.42 -25.29 9.88
N SER A 122 -0.77 -26.41 9.65
CA SER A 122 -0.55 -27.40 10.69
C SER A 122 0.30 -26.72 11.77
N ALA A 123 -0.21 -25.65 12.34
CA ALA A 123 0.14 -25.25 13.67
C ALA A 123 -0.55 -26.27 14.56
N ALA A 124 0.12 -27.37 14.82
CA ALA A 124 -0.12 -28.07 16.09
C ALA A 124 -0.25 -26.94 17.12
N GLU A 125 -1.41 -26.84 17.77
CA GLU A 125 -1.57 -25.88 18.86
C GLU A 125 -0.31 -25.98 19.72
N PRO A 126 0.38 -24.85 19.99
CA PRO A 126 1.63 -24.92 20.72
C PRO A 126 1.32 -25.65 22.04
N GLY A 127 1.90 -26.81 22.22
CA GLY A 127 1.85 -27.48 23.50
C GLY A 127 2.32 -26.50 24.58
N ARG A 128 2.16 -26.83 25.82
CA ARG A 128 2.60 -25.98 26.95
C ARG A 128 4.06 -25.57 26.75
N LEU A 129 4.29 -24.27 26.54
CA LEU A 129 5.61 -23.66 26.47
C LEU A 129 6.10 -23.27 27.87
N ASN A 130 7.41 -23.19 28.07
CA ASN A 130 7.96 -22.62 29.28
C ASN A 130 7.72 -21.12 29.31
N TYR A 131 7.29 -20.60 30.44
CA TYR A 131 7.07 -19.13 30.59
C TYR A 131 8.37 -18.33 30.41
N ALA A 132 9.53 -18.93 30.75
CA ALA A 132 10.83 -18.30 30.52
C ALA A 132 11.12 -17.98 29.04
N ASP A 133 10.50 -18.67 28.10
CA ASP A 133 10.68 -18.53 26.67
C ASP A 133 9.65 -17.54 26.03
N ALA A 134 8.77 -16.93 26.88
CA ALA A 134 7.67 -16.08 26.38
C ALA A 134 8.13 -14.86 25.60
N ASP A 135 9.20 -14.21 26.04
CA ASP A 135 9.74 -13.03 25.36
C ASP A 135 10.37 -13.38 24.02
N GLU A 136 11.12 -14.48 23.95
CA GLU A 136 11.71 -14.99 22.71
C GLU A 136 10.61 -15.43 21.74
N PHE A 137 9.61 -16.14 22.21
CA PHE A 137 8.46 -16.55 21.40
C PHE A 137 7.70 -15.34 20.84
N SER A 138 7.45 -14.32 21.67
CA SER A 138 6.79 -13.08 21.24
C SER A 138 7.66 -12.31 20.24
N GLY A 139 8.96 -12.20 20.49
CA GLY A 139 9.91 -11.57 19.58
C GLY A 139 9.98 -12.25 18.21
N ALA A 140 9.91 -13.57 18.18
CA ALA A 140 9.89 -14.35 16.94
C ALA A 140 8.61 -14.15 16.11
N GLN A 141 7.50 -13.72 16.73
CA GLN A 141 6.26 -13.39 16.02
C GLN A 141 6.26 -11.97 15.41
N ALA A 142 7.11 -11.07 15.91
CA ALA A 142 7.13 -9.68 15.50
C ALA A 142 8.07 -9.48 14.29
N ILE A 143 7.69 -8.54 13.41
CA ILE A 143 8.59 -7.97 12.41
C ILE A 143 8.87 -6.53 12.85
N GLY A 144 9.98 -6.32 13.55
CA GLY A 144 10.34 -5.03 14.16
C GLY A 144 10.99 -4.03 13.20
N GLY A 145 11.25 -4.46 11.97
CA GLY A 145 11.86 -3.67 10.90
C GLY A 145 13.05 -4.37 10.25
N SER A 146 12.93 -4.58 8.95
CA SER A 146 13.93 -5.25 8.12
C SER A 146 13.91 -4.68 6.70
N ILE A 147 15.00 -4.87 5.98
CA ILE A 147 15.17 -4.39 4.60
C ILE A 147 15.15 -5.58 3.67
N TRP A 148 14.35 -5.47 2.63
CA TRP A 148 14.10 -6.52 1.67
C TRP A 148 14.35 -6.06 0.25
N GLN A 149 14.72 -6.97 -0.62
CA GLN A 149 14.80 -6.73 -2.05
C GLN A 149 13.43 -6.97 -2.68
N ALA A 150 12.80 -5.91 -3.17
CA ALA A 150 11.61 -6.02 -4.00
C ALA A 150 12.00 -6.08 -5.49
N ASP A 151 11.26 -6.88 -6.23
CA ASP A 151 11.27 -6.95 -7.68
C ASP A 151 10.12 -6.11 -8.23
N VAL A 152 10.44 -5.06 -8.97
CA VAL A 152 9.47 -4.09 -9.51
C VAL A 152 9.29 -4.33 -11.00
N ASP A 153 8.05 -4.45 -11.45
CA ASP A 153 7.73 -4.40 -12.87
C ASP A 153 7.98 -2.99 -13.42
N THR A 154 9.13 -2.81 -14.08
CA THR A 154 9.50 -1.52 -14.69
C THR A 154 8.73 -1.18 -15.96
N THR A 155 7.90 -2.10 -16.47
CA THR A 155 7.01 -1.85 -17.61
C THR A 155 5.63 -1.34 -17.18
N HIS A 156 5.27 -1.54 -15.91
CA HIS A 156 4.04 -1.02 -15.33
C HIS A 156 4.12 0.50 -15.12
N PRO A 157 3.02 1.29 -15.28
CA PRO A 157 3.03 2.74 -15.06
C PRO A 157 3.61 3.16 -13.70
N LEU A 158 3.36 2.39 -12.64
CA LEU A 158 3.91 2.68 -11.31
C LEU A 158 5.42 2.39 -11.21
N GLY A 159 5.98 1.55 -12.08
CA GLY A 159 7.41 1.27 -12.19
C GLY A 159 8.16 2.28 -13.07
N PHE A 160 7.46 3.29 -13.65
CA PHE A 160 8.08 4.23 -14.57
C PHE A 160 9.29 4.95 -13.97
N GLY A 161 10.38 4.98 -14.74
CA GLY A 161 11.63 5.69 -14.39
C GLY A 161 12.58 4.90 -13.49
N TYR A 162 12.22 3.71 -13.05
CA TYR A 162 13.20 2.79 -12.47
C TYR A 162 14.05 2.16 -13.58
N ARG A 163 15.37 2.22 -13.43
CA ARG A 163 16.31 1.62 -14.39
C ARG A 163 16.67 0.18 -14.04
N ARG A 164 16.42 -0.21 -12.81
CA ARG A 164 16.65 -1.56 -12.27
C ARG A 164 15.37 -2.06 -11.64
N ARG A 165 15.08 -3.33 -11.85
CA ARG A 165 13.89 -3.94 -11.28
C ARG A 165 14.00 -4.18 -9.76
N PHE A 166 15.20 -4.34 -9.25
CA PHE A 166 15.40 -4.60 -7.83
C PHE A 166 15.55 -3.32 -7.03
N LEU A 167 14.76 -3.23 -5.95
CA LEU A 167 14.64 -2.06 -5.10
C LEU A 167 14.63 -2.47 -3.62
N PRO A 168 15.49 -1.91 -2.76
CA PRO A 168 15.37 -2.11 -1.32
C PRO A 168 14.10 -1.46 -0.78
N VAL A 169 13.30 -2.23 -0.03
CA VAL A 169 12.08 -1.78 0.65
C VAL A 169 12.19 -2.00 2.15
N TRP A 170 11.49 -1.19 2.93
CA TRP A 170 11.40 -1.30 4.37
C TRP A 170 10.15 -2.06 4.78
N TRP A 171 10.28 -3.07 5.66
CA TRP A 171 9.15 -3.86 6.13
C TRP A 171 9.15 -3.98 7.65
N ASP A 172 8.07 -3.56 8.29
CA ASP A 172 7.94 -3.52 9.76
C ASP A 172 6.53 -3.92 10.26
N HIS A 173 5.86 -4.83 9.56
CA HIS A 173 4.51 -5.27 9.91
C HIS A 173 4.23 -6.73 9.50
N ASN A 174 3.18 -7.30 10.09
CA ASN A 174 2.75 -8.69 9.87
C ASN A 174 1.52 -8.79 8.94
N MET A 175 1.35 -7.89 7.98
CA MET A 175 0.32 -8.02 6.95
C MET A 175 0.90 -8.69 5.72
N PHE A 176 0.28 -9.76 5.29
CA PHE A 176 0.71 -10.54 4.13
C PHE A 176 -0.43 -10.57 3.13
N PHE A 177 -0.23 -9.95 1.99
CA PHE A 177 -1.15 -10.03 0.86
C PHE A 177 -0.75 -11.18 -0.05
N ALA A 178 -1.74 -11.77 -0.72
CA ALA A 178 -1.48 -12.58 -1.90
C ALA A 178 -1.32 -11.69 -3.14
N SER A 179 -0.65 -12.20 -4.16
CA SER A 179 -0.59 -11.56 -5.47
C SER A 179 -2.00 -11.34 -6.04
N SER A 180 -2.15 -10.32 -6.87
CA SER A 180 -3.42 -10.05 -7.54
C SER A 180 -3.85 -11.26 -8.38
N ARG A 181 -5.15 -11.56 -8.39
CA ARG A 181 -5.73 -12.54 -9.33
C ARG A 181 -5.65 -12.08 -10.78
N ASN A 182 -5.53 -10.78 -11.00
CA ASN A 182 -5.18 -10.26 -12.32
C ASN A 182 -3.66 -10.29 -12.50
N ALA A 183 -3.20 -10.87 -13.59
CA ALA A 183 -1.77 -11.07 -13.90
C ALA A 183 -0.96 -9.76 -13.98
N PHE A 184 -1.61 -8.62 -14.17
CA PHE A 184 -0.98 -7.31 -14.29
C PHE A 184 -1.13 -6.45 -13.02
N GLY A 185 -1.80 -6.96 -11.99
CA GLY A 185 -2.10 -6.20 -10.77
C GLY A 185 -1.02 -6.26 -9.69
N THR A 186 0.00 -7.12 -9.83
CA THR A 186 1.14 -7.18 -8.90
C THR A 186 2.30 -6.36 -9.47
N VAL A 187 2.48 -5.14 -8.94
CA VAL A 187 3.46 -4.18 -9.47
C VAL A 187 4.86 -4.40 -8.90
N ALA A 188 4.94 -4.73 -7.63
CA ALA A 188 6.18 -5.05 -6.95
C ALA A 188 5.94 -6.14 -5.92
N MET A 189 6.88 -7.06 -5.79
CA MET A 189 6.85 -8.15 -4.83
C MET A 189 8.24 -8.37 -4.26
N LEU A 190 8.35 -8.91 -3.06
CA LEU A 190 9.64 -9.31 -2.52
C LEU A 190 10.19 -10.45 -3.38
N ALA A 191 11.48 -10.42 -3.69
CA ALA A 191 12.09 -11.43 -4.53
C ALA A 191 11.96 -12.83 -3.89
N GLU A 192 11.98 -13.88 -4.72
CA GLU A 192 11.81 -15.26 -4.24
C GLU A 192 13.12 -15.85 -3.69
N ASP A 193 14.25 -15.45 -4.27
CA ASP A 193 15.56 -16.00 -3.91
C ASP A 193 16.26 -15.07 -2.92
N ASP A 194 16.26 -15.42 -1.63
CA ASP A 194 16.97 -14.74 -0.55
C ASP A 194 16.82 -13.21 -0.55
N PRO A 195 15.60 -12.69 -0.49
CA PRO A 195 15.35 -11.25 -0.62
C PRO A 195 15.73 -10.43 0.62
N HIS A 196 16.07 -11.07 1.73
CA HIS A 196 16.40 -10.41 2.98
C HIS A 196 17.77 -9.74 2.92
N LEU A 197 17.81 -8.40 3.00
CA LEU A 197 19.05 -7.63 2.89
C LEU A 197 19.64 -7.25 4.25
N SER A 198 18.82 -6.94 5.25
CA SER A 198 19.28 -6.50 6.56
C SER A 198 18.15 -6.43 7.59
N GLY A 199 18.53 -6.43 8.86
CA GLY A 199 17.61 -6.38 10.01
C GLY A 199 17.33 -7.77 10.57
N TYR A 200 16.77 -7.81 11.80
CA TYR A 200 16.36 -9.07 12.40
C TYR A 200 14.99 -9.50 11.90
N ILE A 201 14.87 -10.77 11.58
CA ILE A 201 13.61 -11.42 11.29
C ILE A 201 13.70 -12.91 11.66
N SER A 202 12.66 -13.48 12.22
CA SER A 202 12.59 -14.92 12.47
C SER A 202 12.52 -15.71 11.15
N GLN A 203 13.05 -16.94 11.14
CA GLN A 203 13.02 -17.80 9.96
C GLN A 203 11.59 -18.00 9.44
N ARG A 204 10.63 -18.21 10.34
CA ARG A 204 9.22 -18.34 10.00
C ARG A 204 8.65 -17.12 9.27
N ASN A 205 8.96 -15.90 9.75
CA ASN A 205 8.50 -14.67 9.09
C ASN A 205 9.24 -14.40 7.79
N ARG A 206 10.50 -14.81 7.69
CA ARG A 206 11.27 -14.73 6.45
C ARG A 206 10.61 -15.55 5.35
N GLU A 207 10.32 -16.83 5.59
CA GLU A 207 9.65 -17.72 4.64
C GLU A 207 8.28 -17.19 4.19
N ARG A 208 7.56 -16.50 5.08
CA ARG A 208 6.27 -15.88 4.77
C ARG A 208 6.36 -14.62 3.92
N LEU A 209 7.49 -13.93 3.98
CA LEU A 209 7.68 -12.68 3.23
C LEU A 209 8.21 -12.93 1.83
N GLU A 210 8.94 -14.00 1.58
CA GLU A 210 9.43 -14.35 0.25
C GLU A 210 8.27 -14.41 -0.75
N GLY A 211 8.39 -13.69 -1.87
CA GLY A 211 7.32 -13.59 -2.86
C GLY A 211 6.10 -12.75 -2.46
N SER A 212 6.08 -12.15 -1.25
CA SER A 212 4.94 -11.30 -0.85
C SER A 212 4.89 -9.99 -1.65
N PRO A 213 3.71 -9.56 -2.13
CA PRO A 213 3.57 -8.27 -2.79
C PRO A 213 3.90 -7.11 -1.85
N SER A 214 4.57 -6.08 -2.39
CA SER A 214 4.80 -4.79 -1.73
C SER A 214 3.96 -3.66 -2.35
N VAL A 215 3.63 -3.77 -3.64
CA VAL A 215 2.74 -2.84 -4.33
C VAL A 215 1.77 -3.61 -5.22
N LEU A 216 0.48 -3.36 -5.00
CA LEU A 216 -0.61 -3.91 -5.79
C LEU A 216 -1.41 -2.78 -6.45
N ALA A 217 -1.94 -3.04 -7.63
CA ALA A 217 -2.82 -2.12 -8.35
C ALA A 217 -4.05 -2.86 -8.87
N ASP A 218 -5.19 -2.21 -8.79
CA ASP A 218 -6.46 -2.75 -9.28
C ASP A 218 -7.31 -1.62 -9.85
N GLN A 219 -8.34 -1.99 -10.59
CA GLN A 219 -9.35 -1.06 -11.11
C GLN A 219 -10.70 -1.30 -10.43
N LEU A 220 -11.38 -0.21 -10.15
CA LEU A 220 -12.79 -0.23 -9.77
C LEU A 220 -13.55 0.64 -10.79
N ASP A 221 -14.14 0.00 -11.79
CA ASP A 221 -14.73 0.63 -12.99
C ASP A 221 -13.72 1.55 -13.72
N SER A 222 -13.95 2.87 -13.72
CA SER A 222 -13.07 3.85 -14.38
C SER A 222 -11.94 4.37 -13.48
N GLY A 223 -11.92 4.01 -12.21
CA GLY A 223 -10.93 4.48 -11.24
C GLY A 223 -9.87 3.45 -10.92
N ALA A 224 -8.82 3.90 -10.28
CA ALA A 224 -7.70 3.06 -9.86
C ALA A 224 -7.59 2.97 -8.34
N VAL A 225 -7.21 1.81 -7.86
CA VAL A 225 -6.91 1.56 -6.46
C VAL A 225 -5.49 1.00 -6.35
N ILE A 226 -4.63 1.71 -5.63
CA ILE A 226 -3.23 1.36 -5.47
C ILE A 226 -2.98 1.08 -4.01
N LEU A 227 -2.51 -0.13 -3.72
CA LEU A 227 -2.17 -0.57 -2.38
C LEU A 227 -0.65 -0.56 -2.23
N LEU A 228 -0.17 0.31 -1.34
CA LEU A 228 1.23 0.36 -0.91
C LEU A 228 1.32 -0.39 0.41
N ILE A 229 1.79 -1.62 0.36
CA ILE A 229 1.77 -2.53 1.51
C ILE A 229 2.86 -2.18 2.50
N ASP A 230 4.03 -1.79 1.99
CA ASP A 230 5.11 -1.21 2.78
C ASP A 230 4.97 0.32 2.94
N ASN A 231 5.84 0.93 3.73
CA ASN A 231 5.93 2.39 3.85
C ASN A 231 6.92 2.96 2.83
N THR A 232 6.41 3.36 1.67
CA THR A 232 7.22 3.91 0.57
C THR A 232 7.92 5.24 0.91
N ASN A 233 7.57 5.87 2.02
CA ASN A 233 8.10 7.17 2.43
C ASN A 233 8.75 7.14 3.83
N PHE A 234 9.15 5.96 4.30
CA PHE A 234 9.61 5.71 5.65
C PHE A 234 10.58 6.78 6.18
N ARG A 235 10.18 7.40 7.30
CA ARG A 235 10.90 8.47 8.01
C ARG A 235 11.33 9.65 7.14
N GLY A 236 10.74 9.83 5.94
CA GLY A 236 11.07 10.92 5.02
C GLY A 236 12.46 10.84 4.39
N TYR A 237 13.27 9.84 4.69
CA TYR A 237 14.61 9.65 4.11
C TYR A 237 14.75 8.41 3.22
N TRP A 238 13.82 7.46 3.28
CA TRP A 238 13.82 6.26 2.44
C TRP A 238 13.42 6.60 1.01
N ARG A 239 14.36 7.16 0.26
CA ARG A 239 14.07 7.85 -1.01
C ARG A 239 13.87 6.94 -2.20
N GLY A 240 14.37 5.70 -2.15
CA GLY A 240 14.31 4.76 -3.25
C GLY A 240 12.88 4.43 -3.67
N THR A 241 11.98 4.28 -2.70
CA THR A 241 10.59 3.90 -2.89
C THR A 241 9.63 5.08 -3.13
N ASN A 242 10.08 6.33 -2.86
CA ASN A 242 9.22 7.51 -3.07
C ASN A 242 8.65 7.59 -4.50
N ARG A 243 9.39 7.08 -5.49
CA ARG A 243 8.95 7.10 -6.89
C ARG A 243 7.72 6.21 -7.13
N LEU A 244 7.58 5.09 -6.43
CA LEU A 244 6.37 4.26 -6.51
C LEU A 244 5.13 5.06 -6.09
N PHE A 245 5.23 5.79 -4.97
CA PHE A 245 4.16 6.65 -4.50
C PHE A 245 3.91 7.83 -5.45
N LEU A 246 4.96 8.50 -5.95
CA LEU A 246 4.80 9.61 -6.91
C LEU A 246 4.19 9.12 -8.22
N ASN A 247 4.62 7.97 -8.73
CA ASN A 247 4.00 7.39 -9.92
C ASN A 247 2.52 7.04 -9.68
N ALA A 248 2.15 6.58 -8.48
CA ALA A 248 0.75 6.36 -8.13
C ALA A 248 -0.07 7.65 -8.19
N LEU A 249 0.49 8.80 -7.77
CA LEU A 249 -0.18 10.10 -7.86
C LEU A 249 -0.39 10.57 -9.30
N TYR A 250 0.64 10.43 -10.15
CA TYR A 250 0.61 10.99 -11.52
C TYR A 250 0.09 10.01 -12.55
N PHE A 251 0.28 8.71 -12.36
CA PHE A 251 -0.03 7.67 -13.34
C PHE A 251 -1.07 6.66 -12.86
N GLY A 252 -1.60 6.83 -11.65
CA GLY A 252 -2.63 5.92 -11.14
C GLY A 252 -3.83 5.78 -12.07
N ASN A 253 -4.29 6.88 -12.65
CA ASN A 253 -5.38 6.89 -13.62
C ASN A 253 -5.02 6.30 -15.00
N HIS A 254 -3.78 5.89 -15.22
CA HIS A 254 -3.30 5.18 -16.41
C HIS A 254 -3.10 3.69 -16.18
N VAL A 255 -3.30 3.23 -14.94
CA VAL A 255 -3.28 1.80 -14.64
C VAL A 255 -4.49 1.18 -15.31
N GLU A 256 -4.24 0.26 -16.23
CA GLU A 256 -5.24 -0.62 -16.83
C GLU A 256 -4.94 -2.03 -16.35
N VAL A 257 -5.96 -2.65 -15.80
CA VAL A 257 -5.90 -4.04 -15.35
C VAL A 257 -6.87 -4.81 -16.25
N PRO A 258 -6.35 -5.39 -17.37
CA PRO A 258 -7.18 -6.05 -18.39
C PRO A 258 -7.96 -7.24 -17.87
#